data_af0468b57e17186668480d4ec1069f3f
#
_entry.id   af0468b57e17186668480d4ec1069f3f
#
_cell.length_a   1.000
_cell.length_b   1.000
_cell.length_c   1.000
_cell.angle_alpha   90.00
_cell.angle_beta   90.00
_cell.angle_gamma   90.00
#
_symmetry.space_group_name_H-M   'P 1'
#
loop_
_entity.id
_entity.type
_entity.pdbx_description
1 polymer ?
#
loop_
_entity_poly.entity_id
_entity_poly.type
_entity_poly.pdbx_seq_one_letter_code
_entity_poly.pdbx_strand_id
1 'polypeptide(L)'
;RIPPHNLEAERSVLGAILVQNEAIHSIIEIGLEARDFYHETHHKIFEVLLTLSERNQPLDLITLTSTLRDRGWFETIGGTATLTSLFEDNFAVGNVSYYARIVRDKALLRRMIDTAGEITASAFDGVEDVESFLDEAERKVFSVSDVRLTRSFTSMREILIENMHTIEDLAQRKETITGIASGFHDFDKITSGLQSGQLIVIASRPAM
;
A
#
# COMPACT_ATOMS: atom_id res chain seq x y z
N ARG A 1 -21.90 2.96 15.70
CA ARG A 1 -21.58 3.33 14.31
C ARG A 1 -20.94 2.12 13.65
N ILE A 2 -21.39 1.78 12.43
CA ILE A 2 -20.83 0.65 11.66
C ILE A 2 -19.52 1.12 11.01
N PRO A 3 -18.39 0.36 11.13
CA PRO A 3 -17.14 0.71 10.49
C PRO A 3 -17.28 0.82 8.96
N PRO A 4 -16.49 1.68 8.28
CA PRO A 4 -16.52 1.82 6.83
C PRO A 4 -16.19 0.50 6.12
N HIS A 5 -17.08 0.02 5.23
CA HIS A 5 -16.89 -1.20 4.44
C HIS A 5 -17.65 -1.14 3.13
N ASN A 6 -17.36 -2.06 2.22
CA ASN A 6 -18.13 -2.31 1.00
C ASN A 6 -18.04 -3.79 0.64
N LEU A 7 -19.05 -4.58 1.07
CA LEU A 7 -19.08 -6.03 0.88
C LEU A 7 -19.20 -6.43 -0.60
N GLU A 8 -19.87 -5.62 -1.42
CA GLU A 8 -19.99 -5.87 -2.86
C GLU A 8 -18.62 -5.75 -3.56
N ALA A 9 -17.84 -4.72 -3.19
CA ALA A 9 -16.49 -4.56 -3.71
C ALA A 9 -15.58 -5.72 -3.26
N GLU A 10 -15.69 -6.17 -2.00
CA GLU A 10 -14.93 -7.32 -1.49
C GLU A 10 -15.25 -8.60 -2.26
N ARG A 11 -16.54 -8.89 -2.47
CA ARG A 11 -16.99 -10.04 -3.26
C ARG A 11 -16.51 -9.94 -4.71
N SER A 12 -16.59 -8.75 -5.31
CA SER A 12 -16.14 -8.51 -6.68
C SER A 12 -14.65 -8.77 -6.84
N VAL A 13 -13.83 -8.39 -5.86
CA VAL A 13 -12.37 -8.67 -5.87
C VAL A 13 -12.10 -10.16 -5.80
N LEU A 14 -12.73 -10.88 -4.87
CA LEU A 14 -12.53 -12.32 -4.71
C LEU A 14 -13.03 -13.11 -5.91
N GLY A 15 -14.24 -12.80 -6.41
CA GLY A 15 -14.80 -13.44 -7.59
C GLY A 15 -13.97 -13.20 -8.85
N ALA A 16 -13.45 -12.00 -9.04
CA ALA A 16 -12.59 -11.68 -10.19
C ALA A 16 -11.30 -12.51 -10.19
N ILE A 17 -10.68 -12.76 -9.03
CA ILE A 17 -9.50 -13.64 -8.92
C ILE A 17 -9.83 -15.07 -9.32
N LEU A 18 -10.98 -15.60 -8.88
CA LEU A 18 -11.41 -16.97 -9.17
C LEU A 18 -11.78 -17.18 -10.64
N VAL A 19 -12.26 -16.12 -11.31
CA VAL A 19 -12.58 -16.14 -12.76
C VAL A 19 -11.34 -15.94 -13.62
N GLN A 20 -10.47 -15.02 -13.22
CA GLN A 20 -9.22 -14.69 -13.93
C GLN A 20 -8.07 -14.57 -12.93
N ASN A 21 -7.25 -15.62 -12.85
CA ASN A 21 -6.18 -15.72 -11.85
C ASN A 21 -5.17 -14.58 -11.92
N GLU A 22 -4.89 -14.04 -13.11
CA GLU A 22 -3.98 -12.91 -13.31
C GLU A 22 -4.44 -11.63 -12.61
N ALA A 23 -5.72 -11.50 -12.29
CA ALA A 23 -6.25 -10.35 -11.55
C ALA A 23 -5.58 -10.15 -10.19
N ILE A 24 -5.08 -11.23 -9.56
CA ILE A 24 -4.39 -11.16 -8.28
C ILE A 24 -3.14 -10.28 -8.34
N HIS A 25 -2.42 -10.26 -9.47
CA HIS A 25 -1.22 -9.43 -9.62
C HIS A 25 -1.54 -7.94 -9.52
N SER A 26 -2.58 -7.50 -10.23
CA SER A 26 -3.03 -6.10 -10.16
C SER A 26 -3.52 -5.70 -8.76
N ILE A 27 -4.09 -6.66 -8.02
CA ILE A 27 -4.56 -6.43 -6.64
C ILE A 27 -3.37 -6.32 -5.68
N ILE A 28 -2.34 -7.16 -5.85
CA ILE A 28 -1.09 -7.09 -5.08
C ILE A 28 -0.34 -5.77 -5.37
N GLU A 29 -0.31 -5.32 -6.62
CA GLU A 29 0.29 -4.03 -7.01
C GLU A 29 -0.40 -2.83 -6.34
N ILE A 30 -1.72 -2.90 -6.16
CA ILE A 30 -2.47 -1.90 -5.40
C ILE A 30 -2.09 -1.91 -3.92
N GLY A 31 -1.51 -3.00 -3.41
CA GLY A 31 -1.14 -3.19 -2.02
C GLY A 31 -2.31 -3.57 -1.13
N LEU A 32 -3.31 -4.29 -1.68
CA LEU A 32 -4.41 -4.84 -0.90
C LEU A 32 -3.92 -6.05 -0.11
N GLU A 33 -4.21 -6.08 1.18
CA GLU A 33 -3.84 -7.13 2.11
C GLU A 33 -5.08 -7.86 2.64
N ALA A 34 -4.90 -9.09 3.16
CA ALA A 34 -6.01 -9.85 3.72
C ALA A 34 -6.73 -9.10 4.85
N ARG A 35 -5.98 -8.40 5.71
CA ARG A 35 -6.53 -7.58 6.80
C ARG A 35 -7.37 -6.38 6.33
N ASP A 36 -7.35 -6.04 5.04
CA ASP A 36 -8.13 -4.95 4.47
C ASP A 36 -9.60 -5.33 4.23
N PHE A 37 -9.90 -6.62 4.22
CA PHE A 37 -11.27 -7.11 4.11
C PHE A 37 -12.01 -6.94 5.45
N TYR A 38 -13.20 -6.38 5.38
CA TYR A 38 -14.05 -6.18 6.56
C TYR A 38 -14.71 -7.48 7.01
N HIS A 39 -15.17 -8.32 6.05
CA HIS A 39 -15.82 -9.57 6.36
C HIS A 39 -14.78 -10.67 6.63
N GLU A 40 -14.86 -11.30 7.80
CA GLU A 40 -13.93 -12.35 8.24
C GLU A 40 -13.77 -13.50 7.21
N THR A 41 -14.88 -13.89 6.58
CA THR A 41 -14.88 -14.90 5.50
C THR A 41 -14.04 -14.46 4.30
N HIS A 42 -14.20 -13.20 3.87
CA HIS A 42 -13.45 -12.64 2.74
C HIS A 42 -11.97 -12.52 3.07
N HIS A 43 -11.64 -12.10 4.28
CA HIS A 43 -10.28 -12.07 4.81
C HIS A 43 -9.61 -13.44 4.67
N LYS A 44 -10.24 -14.50 5.20
CA LYS A 44 -9.69 -15.88 5.16
C LYS A 44 -9.53 -16.40 3.74
N ILE A 45 -10.51 -16.14 2.88
CA ILE A 45 -10.45 -16.56 1.47
C ILE A 45 -9.29 -15.86 0.76
N PHE A 46 -9.15 -14.54 0.93
CA PHE A 46 -8.09 -13.78 0.29
C PHE A 46 -6.70 -14.16 0.80
N GLU A 47 -6.55 -14.44 2.10
CA GLU A 47 -5.30 -14.94 2.67
C GLU A 47 -4.85 -16.26 2.04
N VAL A 48 -5.80 -17.19 1.82
CA VAL A 48 -5.49 -18.44 1.12
C VAL A 48 -5.13 -18.19 -0.34
N LEU A 49 -5.86 -17.32 -1.04
CA LEU A 49 -5.55 -16.97 -2.44
C LEU A 49 -4.16 -16.36 -2.57
N LEU A 50 -3.73 -15.49 -1.67
CA LEU A 50 -2.37 -14.95 -1.63
C LEU A 50 -1.34 -16.08 -1.43
N THR A 51 -1.57 -16.97 -0.46
CA THR A 51 -0.68 -18.10 -0.18
C THR A 51 -0.54 -19.04 -1.40
N LEU A 52 -1.63 -19.31 -2.11
CA LEU A 52 -1.62 -20.13 -3.31
C LEU A 52 -0.85 -19.43 -4.45
N SER A 53 -1.07 -18.13 -4.62
CA SER A 53 -0.35 -17.33 -5.61
C SER A 53 1.16 -17.31 -5.36
N GLU A 54 1.59 -17.11 -4.12
CA GLU A 54 3.01 -17.13 -3.72
C GLU A 54 3.68 -18.48 -4.02
N ARG A 55 2.91 -19.56 -3.94
CA ARG A 55 3.38 -20.92 -4.25
C ARG A 55 3.23 -21.29 -5.72
N ASN A 56 2.80 -20.38 -6.58
CA ASN A 56 2.48 -20.62 -7.99
C ASN A 56 1.50 -21.81 -8.17
N GLN A 57 0.54 -21.95 -7.26
CA GLN A 57 -0.52 -22.94 -7.33
C GLN A 57 -1.76 -22.37 -8.03
N PRO A 58 -2.60 -23.22 -8.68
CA PRO A 58 -3.81 -22.76 -9.33
C PRO A 58 -4.77 -22.08 -8.33
N LEU A 59 -5.35 -20.93 -8.75
CA LEU A 59 -6.34 -20.20 -7.97
C LEU A 59 -7.75 -20.65 -8.42
N ASP A 60 -8.11 -21.91 -8.19
CA ASP A 60 -9.38 -22.50 -8.52
C ASP A 60 -10.15 -22.96 -7.28
N LEU A 61 -11.45 -23.27 -7.47
CA LEU A 61 -12.31 -23.69 -6.37
C LEU A 61 -11.85 -24.98 -5.68
N ILE A 62 -11.19 -25.88 -6.42
CA ILE A 62 -10.75 -27.18 -5.89
C ILE A 62 -9.56 -26.95 -4.95
N THR A 63 -8.55 -26.26 -5.44
CA THR A 63 -7.32 -25.96 -4.67
C THR A 63 -7.63 -25.07 -3.47
N LEU A 64 -8.48 -24.05 -3.66
CA LEU A 64 -8.94 -23.17 -2.58
C LEU A 64 -9.70 -23.96 -1.50
N THR A 65 -10.64 -24.84 -1.89
CA THR A 65 -11.41 -25.68 -0.96
C THR A 65 -10.52 -26.62 -0.17
N SER A 66 -9.56 -27.27 -0.84
CA SER A 66 -8.60 -28.16 -0.19
C SER A 66 -7.79 -27.42 0.87
N THR A 67 -7.21 -26.28 0.50
CA THR A 67 -6.38 -25.47 1.40
C THR A 67 -7.18 -24.91 2.58
N LEU A 68 -8.42 -24.50 2.36
CA LEU A 68 -9.31 -24.04 3.43
C LEU A 68 -9.66 -25.18 4.41
N ARG A 69 -9.82 -26.42 3.92
CA ARG A 69 -10.03 -27.59 4.78
C ARG A 69 -8.79 -27.93 5.59
N ASP A 70 -7.63 -27.92 4.97
CA ASP A 70 -6.35 -28.18 5.65
C ASP A 70 -6.09 -27.16 6.78
N ARG A 71 -6.56 -25.93 6.64
CA ARG A 71 -6.49 -24.88 7.68
C ARG A 71 -7.65 -24.94 8.68
N GLY A 72 -8.63 -25.81 8.50
CA GLY A 72 -9.82 -25.91 9.35
C GLY A 72 -10.79 -24.74 9.20
N TRP A 73 -10.69 -23.96 8.11
CA TRP A 73 -11.52 -22.75 7.91
C TRP A 73 -12.73 -22.99 7.02
N PHE A 74 -12.82 -24.12 6.35
CA PHE A 74 -13.85 -24.40 5.36
C PHE A 74 -15.28 -24.25 5.92
N GLU A 75 -15.55 -24.82 7.09
CA GLU A 75 -16.87 -24.72 7.72
C GLU A 75 -17.14 -23.30 8.25
N THR A 76 -16.11 -22.62 8.78
CA THR A 76 -16.26 -21.28 9.33
C THR A 76 -16.57 -20.21 8.30
N ILE A 77 -16.15 -20.42 7.04
CA ILE A 77 -16.46 -19.49 5.94
C ILE A 77 -17.84 -19.75 5.31
N GLY A 78 -18.58 -20.77 5.73
CA GLY A 78 -19.87 -21.18 5.16
C GLY A 78 -19.78 -22.22 4.05
N GLY A 79 -18.65 -22.93 3.96
CA GLY A 79 -18.45 -24.10 3.09
C GLY A 79 -18.58 -23.80 1.60
N THR A 80 -19.03 -24.81 0.85
CA THR A 80 -19.16 -24.72 -0.61
C THR A 80 -20.11 -23.64 -1.08
N ALA A 81 -21.22 -23.38 -0.35
CA ALA A 81 -22.24 -22.42 -0.75
C ALA A 81 -21.65 -20.99 -0.90
N THR A 82 -20.81 -20.56 0.03
CA THR A 82 -20.13 -19.26 -0.03
C THR A 82 -19.16 -19.18 -1.21
N LEU A 83 -18.36 -20.22 -1.42
CA LEU A 83 -17.40 -20.25 -2.53
C LEU A 83 -18.11 -20.24 -3.89
N THR A 84 -19.19 -21.01 -4.04
CA THR A 84 -20.00 -21.05 -5.27
C THR A 84 -20.64 -19.70 -5.54
N SER A 85 -21.19 -19.03 -4.51
CA SER A 85 -21.80 -17.70 -4.70
C SER A 85 -20.78 -16.64 -5.15
N LEU A 86 -19.53 -16.72 -4.69
CA LEU A 86 -18.46 -15.83 -5.16
C LEU A 86 -18.09 -16.09 -6.63
N PHE A 87 -18.24 -17.30 -7.11
CA PHE A 87 -17.92 -17.67 -8.50
C PHE A 87 -19.08 -17.34 -9.46
N GLU A 88 -20.33 -17.50 -9.02
CA GLU A 88 -21.53 -17.28 -9.84
C GLU A 88 -21.90 -15.82 -10.03
N ASP A 89 -21.50 -14.94 -9.12
CA ASP A 89 -21.71 -13.51 -9.28
C ASP A 89 -20.91 -13.01 -10.49
N ASN A 90 -21.59 -12.52 -11.52
CA ASN A 90 -21.00 -11.99 -12.76
C ASN A 90 -20.23 -10.70 -12.48
N PHE A 91 -19.00 -10.82 -11.98
CA PHE A 91 -18.14 -9.68 -11.71
C PHE A 91 -17.47 -9.20 -13.01
N ALA A 92 -17.50 -7.88 -13.23
CA ALA A 92 -16.77 -7.26 -14.32
C ALA A 92 -15.26 -7.30 -14.00
N VAL A 93 -14.58 -8.37 -14.44
CA VAL A 93 -13.14 -8.58 -14.21
C VAL A 93 -12.30 -7.38 -14.64
N GLY A 94 -12.74 -6.65 -15.68
CA GLY A 94 -12.06 -5.43 -16.15
C GLY A 94 -11.97 -4.30 -15.13
N ASN A 95 -12.75 -4.33 -14.06
CA ASN A 95 -12.80 -3.27 -13.05
C ASN A 95 -12.21 -3.69 -11.70
N VAL A 96 -11.52 -4.83 -11.62
CA VAL A 96 -11.02 -5.38 -10.35
C VAL A 96 -10.12 -4.39 -9.60
N SER A 97 -9.25 -3.68 -10.30
CA SER A 97 -8.39 -2.64 -9.71
C SER A 97 -9.16 -1.50 -9.05
N TYR A 98 -10.32 -1.14 -9.63
CA TYR A 98 -11.20 -0.14 -9.04
C TYR A 98 -11.84 -0.63 -7.74
N TYR A 99 -12.36 -1.87 -7.74
CA TYR A 99 -12.95 -2.47 -6.54
C TYR A 99 -11.91 -2.70 -5.44
N ALA A 100 -10.71 -3.14 -5.79
CA ALA A 100 -9.60 -3.29 -4.85
C ALA A 100 -9.23 -1.97 -4.16
N ARG A 101 -9.24 -0.85 -4.90
CA ARG A 101 -9.04 0.49 -4.33
C ARG A 101 -10.16 0.87 -3.36
N ILE A 102 -11.43 0.57 -3.68
CA ILE A 102 -12.56 0.81 -2.77
C ILE A 102 -12.35 0.05 -1.45
N VAL A 103 -12.00 -1.24 -1.51
CA VAL A 103 -11.76 -2.05 -0.30
C VAL A 103 -10.63 -1.45 0.52
N ARG A 104 -9.51 -1.09 -0.13
CA ARG A 104 -8.35 -0.46 0.51
C ARG A 104 -8.67 0.88 1.17
N ASP A 105 -9.42 1.74 0.48
CA ASP A 105 -9.81 3.05 1.03
C ASP A 105 -10.69 2.89 2.28
N LYS A 106 -11.62 1.92 2.28
CA LYS A 106 -12.42 1.60 3.46
C LYS A 106 -11.58 1.03 4.60
N ALA A 107 -10.59 0.21 4.30
CA ALA A 107 -9.65 -0.30 5.29
C ALA A 107 -8.80 0.81 5.91
N LEU A 108 -8.29 1.75 5.10
CA LEU A 108 -7.55 2.91 5.61
C LEU A 108 -8.40 3.77 6.56
N LEU A 109 -9.68 3.98 6.23
CA LEU A 109 -10.59 4.69 7.13
C LEU A 109 -10.81 3.93 8.45
N ARG A 110 -10.92 2.60 8.43
CA ARG A 110 -11.01 1.80 9.66
C ARG A 110 -9.76 1.94 10.51
N ARG A 111 -8.57 1.77 9.91
CA ARG A 111 -7.30 1.94 10.63
C ARG A 111 -7.16 3.33 11.25
N MET A 112 -7.59 4.37 10.53
CA MET A 112 -7.58 5.74 11.08
C MET A 112 -8.53 5.88 12.26
N ILE A 113 -9.72 5.28 12.21
CA ILE A 113 -10.70 5.29 13.31
C ILE A 113 -10.12 4.56 14.53
N ASP A 114 -9.51 3.38 14.32
CA ASP A 114 -8.91 2.58 15.39
C ASP A 114 -7.73 3.33 16.03
N THR A 115 -6.83 3.88 15.22
CA THR A 115 -5.69 4.70 15.68
C THR A 115 -6.15 5.93 16.48
N ALA A 116 -7.18 6.63 15.99
CA ALA A 116 -7.74 7.79 16.71
C ALA A 116 -8.38 7.35 18.05
N GLY A 117 -9.02 6.18 18.07
CA GLY A 117 -9.56 5.57 19.28
C GLY A 117 -8.48 5.25 20.32
N GLU A 118 -7.37 4.64 19.87
CA GLU A 118 -6.21 4.35 20.72
C GLU A 118 -5.59 5.61 21.29
N ILE A 119 -5.36 6.65 20.45
CA ILE A 119 -4.81 7.93 20.89
C ILE A 119 -5.73 8.57 21.93
N THR A 120 -7.05 8.52 21.67
CA THR A 120 -8.04 9.08 22.60
C THR A 120 -8.01 8.34 23.94
N ALA A 121 -8.00 7.00 23.94
CA ALA A 121 -7.93 6.20 25.15
C ALA A 121 -6.65 6.49 25.95
N SER A 122 -5.48 6.51 25.28
CA SER A 122 -4.21 6.82 25.92
C SER A 122 -4.18 8.21 26.56
N ALA A 123 -4.86 9.20 25.95
CA ALA A 123 -4.95 10.55 26.53
C ALA A 123 -5.78 10.58 27.84
N PHE A 124 -6.78 9.69 27.99
CA PHE A 124 -7.59 9.59 29.20
C PHE A 124 -6.93 8.79 30.32
N ASP A 125 -6.02 7.86 29.98
CA ASP A 125 -5.33 7.01 30.98
C ASP A 125 -4.28 7.76 31.82
N GLY A 126 -4.04 9.03 31.50
CA GLY A 126 -3.10 9.90 32.22
C GLY A 126 -1.72 9.93 31.55
N VAL A 127 -1.39 11.11 31.01
CA VAL A 127 -0.13 11.37 30.30
C VAL A 127 0.84 12.06 31.27
N GLU A 128 1.98 11.42 31.59
CA GLU A 128 3.03 12.01 32.41
C GLU A 128 3.86 13.04 31.64
N ASP A 129 4.18 12.75 30.37
CA ASP A 129 4.92 13.61 29.45
C ASP A 129 4.11 13.89 28.18
N VAL A 130 3.64 15.11 28.05
CA VAL A 130 2.78 15.54 26.92
C VAL A 130 3.57 15.57 25.60
N GLU A 131 4.86 15.95 25.61
CA GLU A 131 5.68 16.00 24.39
C GLU A 131 5.87 14.59 23.80
N SER A 132 6.30 13.65 24.62
CA SER A 132 6.43 12.23 24.19
C SER A 132 5.11 11.64 23.70
N PHE A 133 4.00 11.98 24.32
CA PHE A 133 2.67 11.54 23.88
C PHE A 133 2.32 12.10 22.50
N LEU A 134 2.58 13.37 22.25
CA LEU A 134 2.32 14.00 20.94
C LEU A 134 3.17 13.35 19.85
N ASP A 135 4.46 13.12 20.10
CA ASP A 135 5.35 12.44 19.16
C ASP A 135 4.89 11.00 18.84
N GLU A 136 4.37 10.29 19.84
CA GLU A 136 3.81 8.96 19.62
C GLU A 136 2.52 9.00 18.82
N ALA A 137 1.63 9.94 19.11
CA ALA A 137 0.38 10.14 18.37
C ALA A 137 0.66 10.49 16.90
N GLU A 138 1.61 11.38 16.63
CA GLU A 138 2.03 11.72 15.26
C GLU A 138 2.57 10.49 14.53
N ARG A 139 3.44 9.70 15.17
CA ARG A 139 3.96 8.46 14.57
C ARG A 139 2.87 7.45 14.26
N LYS A 140 1.89 7.27 15.14
CA LYS A 140 0.74 6.38 14.92
C LYS A 140 -0.11 6.86 13.72
N VAL A 141 -0.43 8.14 13.64
CA VAL A 141 -1.18 8.70 12.51
C VAL A 141 -0.40 8.58 11.21
N PHE A 142 0.91 8.89 11.23
CA PHE A 142 1.77 8.79 10.05
C PHE A 142 1.87 7.35 9.54
N SER A 143 1.97 6.36 10.44
CA SER A 143 2.03 4.94 10.05
C SER A 143 0.81 4.46 9.28
N VAL A 144 -0.39 5.00 9.54
CA VAL A 144 -1.60 4.72 8.77
C VAL A 144 -1.48 5.24 7.33
N SER A 145 -0.82 6.40 7.16
CA SER A 145 -0.64 7.03 5.85
C SER A 145 0.51 6.41 5.05
N ASP A 146 1.55 5.91 5.71
CA ASP A 146 2.79 5.41 5.11
C ASP A 146 2.59 4.09 4.34
N VAL A 147 1.54 3.34 4.64
CA VAL A 147 1.11 2.17 3.84
C VAL A 147 0.89 2.52 2.35
N ARG A 148 0.75 3.81 2.01
CA ARG A 148 0.68 4.26 0.62
C ARG A 148 2.01 4.16 -0.14
N LEU A 149 3.14 4.17 0.55
CA LEU A 149 4.47 4.31 -0.06
C LEU A 149 5.19 2.97 -0.31
N THR A 150 4.68 1.87 0.27
CA THR A 150 5.52 0.67 0.42
C THR A 150 5.64 -0.20 -0.84
N ARG A 151 4.86 -0.01 -1.92
CA ARG A 151 4.99 -0.79 -3.17
C ARG A 151 4.46 -0.06 -4.42
N SER A 152 4.86 1.17 -4.65
CA SER A 152 4.63 1.79 -5.94
C SER A 152 5.77 1.36 -6.89
N PHE A 153 5.59 0.25 -7.58
CA PHE A 153 6.38 -0.01 -8.78
C PHE A 153 5.98 1.05 -9.81
N THR A 154 6.83 2.03 -10.00
CA THR A 154 6.66 3.00 -11.10
C THR A 154 7.00 2.28 -12.39
N SER A 155 6.16 2.33 -13.39
CA SER A 155 6.44 1.68 -14.66
C SER A 155 7.69 2.30 -15.28
N MET A 156 8.54 1.49 -15.93
CA MET A 156 9.73 1.98 -16.63
C MET A 156 9.36 3.09 -17.63
N ARG A 157 8.19 3.00 -18.23
CA ARG A 157 7.66 4.01 -19.15
C ARG A 157 7.45 5.36 -18.48
N GLU A 158 6.87 5.38 -17.27
CA GLU A 158 6.65 6.63 -16.51
C GLU A 158 7.99 7.24 -16.09
N ILE A 159 8.92 6.42 -15.60
CA ILE A 159 10.28 6.86 -15.25
C ILE A 159 10.98 7.45 -16.48
N LEU A 160 10.86 6.82 -17.65
CA LEU A 160 11.47 7.32 -18.89
C LEU A 160 10.86 8.65 -19.34
N ILE A 161 9.54 8.80 -19.25
CA ILE A 161 8.85 10.06 -19.63
C ILE A 161 9.28 11.18 -18.69
N GLU A 162 9.31 10.95 -17.39
CA GLU A 162 9.75 11.94 -16.39
C GLU A 162 11.21 12.34 -16.59
N ASN A 163 12.08 11.37 -16.85
CA ASN A 163 13.50 11.64 -17.15
C ASN A 163 13.67 12.42 -18.47
N MET A 164 12.88 12.13 -19.51
CA MET A 164 12.92 12.89 -20.76
C MET A 164 12.53 14.36 -20.54
N HIS A 165 11.46 14.62 -19.78
CA HIS A 165 11.09 16.00 -19.41
C HIS A 165 12.19 16.69 -18.61
N THR A 166 12.81 16.01 -17.67
CA THR A 166 13.93 16.55 -16.90
C THR A 166 15.11 16.91 -17.80
N ILE A 167 15.46 16.05 -18.77
CA ILE A 167 16.52 16.30 -19.73
C ILE A 167 16.19 17.47 -20.66
N GLU A 168 14.94 17.58 -21.14
CA GLU A 168 14.47 18.69 -21.95
C GLU A 168 14.53 20.02 -21.17
N ASP A 169 14.09 20.03 -19.93
CA ASP A 169 14.18 21.20 -19.04
C ASP A 169 15.61 21.62 -18.78
N LEU A 170 16.53 20.67 -18.53
CA LEU A 170 17.95 20.93 -18.35
C LEU A 170 18.60 21.46 -19.62
N ALA A 171 18.21 20.95 -20.79
CA ALA A 171 18.72 21.41 -22.08
C ALA A 171 18.26 22.83 -22.41
N GLN A 172 17.08 23.24 -21.94
CA GLN A 172 16.55 24.61 -22.10
C GLN A 172 17.15 25.60 -21.10
N ARG A 173 17.54 25.13 -19.88
CA ARG A 173 18.24 25.95 -18.89
C ARG A 173 19.70 26.09 -19.31
N LYS A 174 20.10 27.31 -19.68
CA LYS A 174 21.51 27.64 -19.97
C LYS A 174 22.37 27.75 -18.70
N GLU A 175 21.87 27.32 -17.57
CA GLU A 175 22.54 27.38 -16.26
C GLU A 175 23.41 26.16 -16.06
N THR A 176 24.66 26.37 -15.67
CA THR A 176 25.65 25.33 -15.42
C THR A 176 25.41 24.62 -14.07
N ILE A 177 24.60 25.22 -13.19
CA ILE A 177 24.28 24.69 -11.84
C ILE A 177 22.86 24.11 -11.88
N THR A 178 22.79 22.79 -11.73
CA THR A 178 21.50 22.04 -11.76
C THR A 178 20.86 21.92 -10.37
N GLY A 179 21.66 22.04 -9.32
CA GLY A 179 21.23 22.01 -7.91
C GLY A 179 21.16 23.38 -7.26
N ILE A 180 21.14 23.40 -5.93
CA ILE A 180 21.18 24.63 -5.12
C ILE A 180 22.61 25.14 -5.09
N ALA A 181 22.83 26.39 -5.52
CA ALA A 181 24.14 27.02 -5.47
C ALA A 181 24.63 27.20 -4.02
N SER A 182 25.84 26.74 -3.72
CA SER A 182 26.48 26.94 -2.41
C SER A 182 27.00 28.36 -2.20
N GLY A 183 27.17 29.12 -3.30
CA GLY A 183 27.81 30.44 -3.30
C GLY A 183 29.32 30.39 -3.48
N PHE A 184 29.95 29.21 -3.50
CA PHE A 184 31.37 29.04 -3.79
C PHE A 184 31.54 28.60 -5.24
N HIS A 185 31.95 29.55 -6.09
CA HIS A 185 31.94 29.40 -7.56
C HIS A 185 32.69 28.17 -8.06
N ASP A 186 33.88 27.91 -7.51
CA ASP A 186 34.68 26.78 -7.93
C ASP A 186 34.12 25.42 -7.45
N PHE A 187 33.51 25.42 -6.27
CA PHE A 187 32.84 24.26 -5.73
C PHE A 187 31.55 23.96 -6.53
N ASP A 188 30.74 24.96 -6.79
CA ASP A 188 29.51 24.82 -7.58
C ASP A 188 29.81 24.35 -9.01
N LYS A 189 30.93 24.79 -9.59
CA LYS A 189 31.34 24.36 -10.92
C LYS A 189 31.75 22.89 -10.98
N ILE A 190 32.30 22.33 -9.89
CA ILE A 190 32.72 20.92 -9.81
C ILE A 190 31.51 20.03 -9.47
N THR A 191 30.61 20.47 -8.58
CA THR A 191 29.49 19.67 -8.08
C THR A 191 28.20 19.87 -8.84
N SER A 192 28.12 20.90 -9.71
CA SER A 192 26.89 21.39 -10.33
C SER A 192 25.84 21.83 -9.32
N GLY A 193 26.28 22.24 -8.12
CA GLY A 193 25.44 22.60 -6.96
C GLY A 193 25.04 21.41 -6.11
N LEU A 194 24.33 21.68 -5.01
CA LEU A 194 23.85 20.67 -4.06
C LEU A 194 22.59 20.02 -4.60
N GLN A 195 22.63 18.71 -4.89
CA GLN A 195 21.54 17.98 -5.52
C GLN A 195 20.54 17.48 -4.49
N SER A 196 19.27 17.41 -4.88
CA SER A 196 18.21 16.83 -4.06
C SER A 196 18.48 15.34 -3.74
N GLY A 197 18.25 14.91 -2.52
CA GLY A 197 18.46 13.53 -2.08
C GLY A 197 19.90 13.16 -1.71
N GLN A 198 20.87 14.08 -1.82
CA GLN A 198 22.25 13.84 -1.41
C GLN A 198 22.48 14.24 0.05
N LEU A 199 23.18 13.38 0.81
CA LEU A 199 23.72 13.72 2.13
C LEU A 199 25.07 14.40 1.96
N ILE A 200 25.19 15.66 2.40
CA ILE A 200 26.42 16.44 2.32
C ILE A 200 27.00 16.57 3.73
N VAL A 201 28.21 16.09 3.90
CA VAL A 201 28.96 16.16 5.16
C VAL A 201 30.09 17.17 5.02
N ILE A 202 30.07 18.23 5.83
CA ILE A 202 31.15 19.21 5.91
C ILE A 202 31.92 18.93 7.19
N ALA A 203 33.22 18.65 7.02
CA ALA A 203 34.12 18.43 8.15
C ALA A 203 35.33 19.37 8.10
N SER A 204 35.71 19.90 9.24
CA SER A 204 36.94 20.71 9.38
C SER A 204 37.78 20.23 10.56
N ARG A 205 39.06 20.65 10.58
CA ARG A 205 39.91 20.40 11.75
C ARG A 205 39.45 21.29 12.93
N PRO A 206 39.59 20.82 14.18
CA PRO A 206 39.35 21.67 15.34
C PRO A 206 40.16 22.96 15.26
N ALA A 207 39.51 24.11 15.52
CA ALA A 207 40.11 25.46 15.52
C ALA A 207 40.48 26.03 14.12
N MET A 208 39.86 25.51 13.05
CA MET A 208 39.90 26.18 11.73
C MET A 208 38.55 26.76 11.37
#